data_43a0b1cddfebe8b8350bbc4c6a8c9870
#
_entry.id   43a0b1cddfebe8b8350bbc4c6a8c9870
#
_cell.length_a   1.000
_cell.length_b   1.000
_cell.length_c   1.000
_cell.angle_alpha   90.00
_cell.angle_beta   90.00
_cell.angle_gamma   90.00
#
_symmetry.space_group_name_H-M   'P 1'
#
loop_
_entity.id
_entity.type
_entity.pdbx_description
1 polymer ?
#
loop_
_entity_poly.entity_id
_entity_poly.type
_entity_poly.pdbx_seq_one_letter_code
_entity_poly.pdbx_strand_id
1 'polypeptide(L)'
;MVFTRDGRMYTGVVLNTEPSAHVADEKVETKEENMEILLDENVNDKQGVAALGIQTGDIIAMDPRTVITESGYIKSRFLDDKLSAAILLGVAHAVKEEGWKLNRKVTLLFTVYEEVGHGGSFVPADTEEMISVDMGCVGADLGCTEHMVSICAKDSGGPYNYELVTVLSNLAKSEGLDYAIDVYPHYGSDVEATLHSGYDIRHGLIGAGVYASHNYERSHMDGVENTYKLLKEYITK
;
A
#
# COMPACT_ATOMS: atom_id res chain seq x y z
N MET A 1 -0.47 9.49 16.83
CA MET A 1 -1.62 9.31 17.75
C MET A 1 -1.49 8.00 18.48
N VAL A 2 -1.81 7.95 19.77
CA VAL A 2 -1.87 6.72 20.58
C VAL A 2 -3.34 6.40 20.83
N PHE A 3 -3.76 5.18 20.49
CA PHE A 3 -5.13 4.69 20.68
C PHE A 3 -5.15 3.67 21.81
N THR A 4 -5.84 4.02 22.90
CA THR A 4 -5.98 3.16 24.08
C THR A 4 -7.09 2.12 23.91
N ARG A 5 -7.03 1.03 24.69
CA ARG A 5 -8.06 -0.02 24.66
C ARG A 5 -9.42 0.42 25.20
N ASP A 6 -9.47 1.48 25.99
CA ASP A 6 -10.72 2.07 26.46
C ASP A 6 -11.30 3.16 25.55
N GLY A 7 -10.70 3.34 24.35
CA GLY A 7 -11.21 4.24 23.30
C GLY A 7 -10.77 5.68 23.42
N ARG A 8 -9.85 6.01 24.31
CA ARG A 8 -9.23 7.33 24.37
C ARG A 8 -8.13 7.46 23.34
N MET A 9 -7.80 8.70 23.00
CA MET A 9 -6.84 9.02 21.96
C MET A 9 -5.95 10.18 22.43
N TYR A 10 -4.65 10.01 22.30
CA TYR A 10 -3.65 11.03 22.66
C TYR A 10 -2.75 11.34 21.47
N THR A 11 -2.23 12.57 21.45
CA THR A 11 -1.20 12.98 20.49
C THR A 11 0.18 12.98 21.13
N GLY A 12 1.20 13.02 20.29
CA GLY A 12 2.58 13.10 20.71
C GLY A 12 3.54 13.12 19.53
N VAL A 13 4.81 13.23 19.83
CA VAL A 13 5.88 13.25 18.83
C VAL A 13 6.74 12.00 18.98
N VAL A 14 7.06 11.33 17.87
CA VAL A 14 8.00 10.22 17.85
C VAL A 14 9.41 10.80 17.74
N LEU A 15 10.26 10.46 18.70
CA LEU A 15 11.63 10.99 18.83
C LEU A 15 12.59 9.86 19.19
N ASN A 16 13.90 10.12 19.01
CA ASN A 16 14.92 9.32 19.66
C ASN A 16 14.96 9.64 21.17
N THR A 17 15.48 8.73 21.98
CA THR A 17 15.62 8.89 23.45
C THR A 17 16.50 10.07 23.84
N GLU A 18 17.40 10.52 22.97
CA GLU A 18 18.19 11.74 23.14
C GLU A 18 18.03 12.67 21.94
N PRO A 19 16.88 13.37 21.80
CA PRO A 19 16.51 14.05 20.57
C PRO A 19 17.15 15.41 20.38
N SER A 20 17.71 16.02 21.43
CA SER A 20 18.23 17.40 21.38
C SER A 20 19.67 17.45 20.87
N ALA A 21 19.84 17.93 19.66
CA ALA A 21 21.16 18.07 19.02
C ALA A 21 22.13 19.04 19.72
N HIS A 22 21.63 19.88 20.67
CA HIS A 22 22.44 20.84 21.41
C HIS A 22 22.74 20.40 22.85
N VAL A 23 22.23 19.24 23.25
CA VAL A 23 22.36 18.70 24.62
C VAL A 23 22.96 17.31 24.62
N ALA A 24 22.63 16.48 23.60
CA ALA A 24 23.15 15.14 23.48
C ALA A 24 24.65 15.14 23.14
N ASP A 25 25.44 14.39 23.88
CA ASP A 25 26.89 14.23 23.67
C ASP A 25 27.20 13.37 22.44
N GLU A 26 26.35 12.40 22.14
CA GLU A 26 26.47 11.51 20.99
C GLU A 26 25.16 11.42 20.20
N LYS A 27 25.29 11.14 18.90
CA LYS A 27 24.13 10.94 18.04
C LYS A 27 23.56 9.53 18.24
N VAL A 28 22.34 9.44 18.77
CA VAL A 28 21.62 8.17 18.92
C VAL A 28 21.14 7.70 17.53
N GLU A 29 21.42 6.44 17.21
CA GLU A 29 20.96 5.81 15.98
C GLU A 29 19.43 5.62 16.03
N THR A 30 18.76 5.87 14.89
CA THR A 30 17.32 5.65 14.76
C THR A 30 17.04 4.15 14.61
N LYS A 31 16.72 3.51 15.71
CA LYS A 31 16.30 2.10 15.81
C LYS A 31 15.11 1.99 16.73
N GLU A 32 14.34 0.92 16.61
CA GLU A 32 13.12 0.69 17.39
C GLU A 32 13.38 0.83 18.91
N GLU A 33 14.44 0.23 19.42
CA GLU A 33 14.82 0.27 20.84
C GLU A 33 15.22 1.67 21.33
N ASN A 34 15.55 2.57 20.43
CA ASN A 34 15.97 3.94 20.72
C ASN A 34 14.88 4.99 20.46
N MET A 35 13.67 4.54 20.17
CA MET A 35 12.54 5.44 19.87
C MET A 35 11.59 5.53 21.04
N GLU A 36 11.07 6.72 21.26
CA GLU A 36 10.04 7.00 22.25
C GLU A 36 8.94 7.91 21.70
N ILE A 37 7.81 7.96 22.38
CA ILE A 37 6.73 8.90 22.09
C ILE A 37 6.63 9.88 23.24
N LEU A 38 6.99 11.12 22.97
CA LEU A 38 6.73 12.22 23.88
C LEU A 38 5.27 12.63 23.73
N LEU A 39 4.45 12.33 24.75
CA LEU A 39 3.03 12.64 24.76
C LEU A 39 2.79 14.14 24.95
N ASP A 40 1.75 14.69 24.32
CA ASP A 40 1.28 16.06 24.50
C ASP A 40 0.43 16.19 25.78
N GLU A 41 0.85 15.50 26.87
CA GLU A 41 0.17 15.43 28.14
C GLU A 41 1.14 15.77 29.29
N ASN A 42 0.59 16.31 30.41
CA ASN A 42 1.40 16.65 31.56
C ASN A 42 1.74 15.43 32.42
N VAL A 43 2.44 14.48 31.84
CA VAL A 43 2.94 13.25 32.50
C VAL A 43 4.43 13.10 32.25
N ASN A 44 5.15 12.59 33.25
CA ASN A 44 6.61 12.46 33.20
C ASN A 44 7.13 11.14 33.79
N ASP A 45 6.22 10.22 34.11
CA ASP A 45 6.58 8.91 34.63
C ASP A 45 5.57 7.84 34.19
N LYS A 46 5.95 6.58 34.46
CA LYS A 46 5.13 5.41 34.14
C LYS A 46 3.75 5.43 34.81
N GLN A 47 3.63 5.99 36.00
CA GLN A 47 2.36 6.02 36.73
C GLN A 47 1.41 7.04 36.07
N GLY A 48 1.92 8.21 35.69
CA GLY A 48 1.17 9.21 34.95
C GLY A 48 0.68 8.68 33.61
N VAL A 49 1.54 8.01 32.85
CA VAL A 49 1.14 7.38 31.57
C VAL A 49 0.07 6.31 31.79
N ALA A 50 0.20 5.46 32.80
CA ALA A 50 -0.79 4.45 33.13
C ALA A 50 -2.14 5.06 33.58
N ALA A 51 -2.11 6.22 34.28
CA ALA A 51 -3.32 6.93 34.67
C ALA A 51 -4.10 7.51 33.46
N LEU A 52 -3.42 7.77 32.35
CA LEU A 52 -4.06 8.08 31.07
C LEU A 52 -4.73 6.86 30.43
N GLY A 53 -4.56 5.65 30.98
CA GLY A 53 -5.06 4.39 30.44
C GLY A 53 -4.20 3.81 29.31
N ILE A 54 -3.04 4.39 29.06
CA ILE A 54 -2.07 3.89 28.07
C ILE A 54 -1.36 2.67 28.67
N GLN A 55 -1.32 1.60 27.90
CA GLN A 55 -0.75 0.32 28.32
C GLN A 55 -0.06 -0.41 27.17
N THR A 56 0.73 -1.42 27.53
CA THR A 56 1.35 -2.31 26.54
C THR A 56 0.29 -2.93 25.63
N GLY A 57 0.52 -2.89 24.32
CA GLY A 57 -0.39 -3.40 23.29
C GLY A 57 -1.38 -2.36 22.77
N ASP A 58 -1.31 -1.11 23.23
CA ASP A 58 -2.02 -0.01 22.57
C ASP A 58 -1.40 0.31 21.22
N ILE A 59 -2.20 0.89 20.31
CA ILE A 59 -1.78 1.13 18.93
C ILE A 59 -1.32 2.57 18.77
N ILE A 60 -0.19 2.72 18.09
CA ILE A 60 0.35 4.01 17.70
C ILE A 60 0.21 4.16 16.19
N ALA A 61 -0.53 5.19 15.76
CA ALA A 61 -0.67 5.51 14.35
C ALA A 61 0.14 6.78 14.01
N MET A 62 1.02 6.64 13.02
CA MET A 62 1.77 7.77 12.47
C MET A 62 0.85 8.67 11.63
N ASP A 63 1.10 9.97 11.66
CA ASP A 63 0.41 10.90 10.78
C ASP A 63 0.82 10.65 9.31
N PRO A 64 -0.12 10.42 8.39
CA PRO A 64 0.19 10.18 6.98
C PRO A 64 0.78 11.39 6.28
N ARG A 65 0.48 12.60 6.68
CA ARG A 65 0.95 13.87 6.08
C ARG A 65 0.70 13.95 4.58
N THR A 66 -0.51 13.60 4.16
CA THR A 66 -0.87 13.56 2.73
C THR A 66 -0.87 14.95 2.11
N VAL A 67 -0.16 15.09 0.99
CA VAL A 67 -0.09 16.31 0.18
C VAL A 67 -0.20 15.95 -1.28
N ILE A 68 -1.10 16.61 -2.01
CA ILE A 68 -1.17 16.57 -3.47
C ILE A 68 -0.68 17.92 -3.99
N THR A 69 0.34 17.91 -4.83
CA THR A 69 0.91 19.12 -5.41
C THR A 69 0.14 19.56 -6.66
N GLU A 70 0.26 20.84 -7.04
CA GLU A 70 -0.31 21.35 -8.30
C GLU A 70 0.25 20.63 -9.54
N SER A 71 1.48 20.13 -9.46
CA SER A 71 2.12 19.34 -10.52
C SER A 71 1.71 17.85 -10.53
N GLY A 72 0.76 17.43 -9.70
CA GLY A 72 0.20 16.09 -9.70
C GLY A 72 0.92 15.07 -8.80
N TYR A 73 2.02 15.42 -8.12
CA TYR A 73 2.66 14.51 -7.18
C TYR A 73 1.82 14.32 -5.93
N ILE A 74 1.71 13.06 -5.51
CA ILE A 74 1.06 12.63 -4.26
C ILE A 74 2.17 12.20 -3.30
N LYS A 75 2.22 12.81 -2.13
CA LYS A 75 3.16 12.46 -1.06
C LYS A 75 2.39 12.09 0.20
N SER A 76 2.68 10.96 0.78
CA SER A 76 2.07 10.51 2.02
C SER A 76 2.86 9.35 2.62
N ARG A 77 2.67 9.04 3.89
CA ARG A 77 2.87 7.67 4.37
C ARG A 77 1.68 6.82 3.96
N PHE A 78 1.90 5.54 3.81
CA PHE A 78 0.84 4.55 3.56
C PHE A 78 0.12 4.73 2.20
N LEU A 79 0.83 5.25 1.17
CA LEU A 79 0.37 5.11 -0.22
C LEU A 79 0.36 3.63 -0.61
N ASP A 80 1.29 2.90 -0.11
CA ASP A 80 1.33 1.46 0.03
C ASP A 80 0.50 1.06 1.27
N ASP A 81 -0.77 0.49 1.14
CA ASP A 81 -1.44 0.41 -0.17
C ASP A 81 -2.79 1.15 -0.19
N LYS A 82 -2.87 2.30 0.47
CA LYS A 82 -4.08 3.13 0.44
C LYS A 82 -4.33 3.80 -0.92
N LEU A 83 -3.27 3.94 -1.75
CA LEU A 83 -3.42 4.51 -3.08
C LEU A 83 -4.25 3.57 -3.97
N SER A 84 -3.94 2.28 -3.96
CA SER A 84 -4.70 1.29 -4.74
C SER A 84 -6.09 1.06 -4.17
N ALA A 85 -6.24 1.12 -2.85
CA ALA A 85 -7.57 1.13 -2.24
C ALA A 85 -8.44 2.28 -2.77
N ALA A 86 -7.86 3.48 -2.92
CA ALA A 86 -8.57 4.62 -3.49
C ALA A 86 -8.90 4.41 -4.99
N ILE A 87 -7.98 3.81 -5.77
CA ILE A 87 -8.23 3.46 -7.18
C ILE A 87 -9.40 2.47 -7.28
N LEU A 88 -9.42 1.41 -6.47
CA LEU A 88 -10.50 0.43 -6.45
C LEU A 88 -11.84 1.05 -6.06
N LEU A 89 -11.88 1.97 -5.11
CA LEU A 89 -13.09 2.73 -4.77
C LEU A 89 -13.55 3.60 -5.94
N GLY A 90 -12.61 4.21 -6.68
CA GLY A 90 -12.89 4.95 -7.91
C GLY A 90 -13.51 4.05 -8.99
N VAL A 91 -12.98 2.84 -9.17
CA VAL A 91 -13.55 1.83 -10.08
C VAL A 91 -14.97 1.45 -9.66
N ALA A 92 -15.20 1.17 -8.37
CA ALA A 92 -16.54 0.84 -7.85
C ALA A 92 -17.54 1.97 -8.09
N HIS A 93 -17.09 3.22 -7.87
CA HIS A 93 -17.91 4.41 -8.14
C HIS A 93 -18.29 4.51 -9.62
N ALA A 94 -17.32 4.37 -10.52
CA ALA A 94 -17.56 4.47 -11.96
C ALA A 94 -18.46 3.33 -12.49
N VAL A 95 -18.28 2.11 -12.03
CA VAL A 95 -19.19 0.99 -12.35
C VAL A 95 -20.63 1.35 -12.03
N LYS A 96 -20.84 1.94 -10.83
CA LYS A 96 -22.18 2.29 -10.35
C LYS A 96 -22.75 3.53 -11.06
N GLU A 97 -22.02 4.63 -11.12
CA GLU A 97 -22.53 5.95 -11.55
C GLU A 97 -22.45 6.14 -13.09
N GLU A 98 -21.44 5.55 -13.73
CA GLU A 98 -21.28 5.62 -15.19
C GLU A 98 -21.88 4.40 -15.91
N GLY A 99 -22.29 3.38 -15.16
CA GLY A 99 -22.97 2.21 -15.70
C GLY A 99 -22.07 1.31 -16.56
N TRP A 100 -20.81 1.10 -16.15
CA TRP A 100 -19.91 0.21 -16.89
C TRP A 100 -20.46 -1.20 -16.99
N LYS A 101 -20.41 -1.75 -18.19
CA LYS A 101 -20.79 -3.14 -18.43
C LYS A 101 -19.58 -4.03 -18.18
N LEU A 102 -19.67 -4.80 -17.12
CA LEU A 102 -18.62 -5.77 -16.79
C LEU A 102 -18.77 -7.02 -17.65
N ASN A 103 -17.64 -7.58 -18.13
CA ASN A 103 -17.61 -8.82 -18.91
C ASN A 103 -17.56 -10.07 -18.02
N ARG A 104 -17.41 -9.88 -16.71
CA ARG A 104 -17.28 -10.95 -15.70
C ARG A 104 -17.83 -10.50 -14.34
N LYS A 105 -18.03 -11.43 -13.43
CA LYS A 105 -18.26 -11.11 -12.02
C LYS A 105 -16.96 -10.55 -11.42
N VAL A 106 -17.03 -9.36 -10.83
CA VAL A 106 -15.90 -8.71 -10.17
C VAL A 106 -16.22 -8.55 -8.69
N THR A 107 -15.27 -8.95 -7.85
CA THR A 107 -15.30 -8.74 -6.40
C THR A 107 -14.12 -7.84 -6.04
N LEU A 108 -14.37 -6.72 -5.40
CA LEU A 108 -13.33 -5.89 -4.80
C LEU A 108 -13.14 -6.33 -3.36
N LEU A 109 -11.97 -6.85 -3.04
CA LEU A 109 -11.61 -7.33 -1.72
C LEU A 109 -10.58 -6.39 -1.10
N PHE A 110 -10.95 -5.75 0.00
CA PHE A 110 -10.05 -4.93 0.81
C PHE A 110 -9.61 -5.77 2.01
N THR A 111 -8.36 -6.16 2.02
CA THR A 111 -7.77 -6.99 3.07
C THR A 111 -7.24 -6.13 4.22
N VAL A 112 -7.03 -6.72 5.39
CA VAL A 112 -6.57 -6.02 6.59
C VAL A 112 -5.13 -6.40 6.96
N TYR A 113 -4.70 -7.61 6.62
CA TYR A 113 -3.42 -8.18 7.03
C TYR A 113 -2.44 -8.37 5.86
N GLU A 114 -2.55 -7.55 4.80
CA GLU A 114 -1.65 -7.62 3.65
C GLU A 114 -0.19 -7.40 4.08
N GLU A 115 0.09 -6.31 4.81
CA GLU A 115 1.42 -5.85 5.27
C GLU A 115 2.16 -6.84 6.19
N VAL A 116 1.47 -7.87 6.63
CA VAL A 116 2.04 -8.97 7.42
C VAL A 116 1.90 -10.34 6.72
N GLY A 117 1.65 -10.33 5.41
CA GLY A 117 1.65 -11.50 4.54
C GLY A 117 0.46 -12.45 4.75
N HIS A 118 -0.71 -11.95 5.16
CA HIS A 118 -1.87 -12.77 5.51
C HIS A 118 -3.20 -12.29 4.89
N GLY A 119 -3.22 -11.15 4.19
CA GLY A 119 -4.46 -10.53 3.73
C GLY A 119 -5.26 -11.37 2.73
N GLY A 120 -4.59 -12.02 1.78
CA GLY A 120 -5.20 -12.87 0.76
C GLY A 120 -5.52 -14.30 1.19
N SER A 121 -5.47 -14.64 2.47
CA SER A 121 -5.67 -16.01 2.97
C SER A 121 -7.10 -16.54 2.79
N PHE A 122 -8.04 -15.66 2.50
CA PHE A 122 -9.43 -16.02 2.15
C PHE A 122 -9.86 -15.25 0.89
N VAL A 123 -10.41 -15.99 -0.07
CA VAL A 123 -11.08 -15.43 -1.24
C VAL A 123 -12.42 -16.16 -1.48
N PRO A 124 -13.41 -15.54 -2.16
CA PRO A 124 -14.65 -16.22 -2.50
C PRO A 124 -14.40 -17.53 -3.26
N ALA A 125 -15.18 -18.57 -2.97
CA ALA A 125 -14.97 -19.93 -3.48
C ALA A 125 -15.07 -20.05 -5.02
N ASP A 126 -15.71 -19.09 -5.68
CA ASP A 126 -15.88 -19.02 -7.14
C ASP A 126 -14.86 -18.12 -7.83
N THR A 127 -13.77 -17.79 -7.16
CA THR A 127 -12.69 -16.97 -7.72
C THR A 127 -11.83 -17.81 -8.66
N GLU A 128 -11.72 -17.40 -9.91
CA GLU A 128 -10.88 -18.04 -10.94
C GLU A 128 -9.59 -17.26 -11.21
N GLU A 129 -9.64 -15.94 -11.02
CA GLU A 129 -8.51 -15.02 -11.19
C GLU A 129 -8.48 -14.02 -10.04
N MET A 130 -7.28 -13.68 -9.60
CA MET A 130 -7.05 -12.63 -8.62
C MET A 130 -5.95 -11.70 -9.12
N ILE A 131 -6.24 -10.41 -9.13
CA ILE A 131 -5.24 -9.36 -9.36
C ILE A 131 -5.07 -8.59 -8.07
N SER A 132 -3.88 -8.65 -7.49
CA SER A 132 -3.50 -7.68 -6.46
C SER A 132 -3.35 -6.32 -7.12
N VAL A 133 -4.10 -5.35 -6.66
CA VAL A 133 -3.90 -3.95 -7.01
C VAL A 133 -3.16 -3.35 -5.84
N ASP A 134 -1.87 -3.31 -5.97
CA ASP A 134 -0.92 -2.93 -4.93
C ASP A 134 -0.01 -1.82 -5.48
N MET A 135 1.14 -1.53 -4.91
CA MET A 135 2.02 -0.52 -5.45
C MET A 135 3.01 -1.09 -6.48
N GLY A 136 3.36 -0.28 -7.47
CA GLY A 136 4.47 -0.55 -8.38
C GLY A 136 5.80 -0.08 -7.78
N CYS A 137 6.80 -0.94 -7.71
CA CYS A 137 8.12 -0.56 -7.23
C CYS A 137 8.79 0.45 -8.16
N VAL A 138 9.27 1.55 -7.59
CA VAL A 138 10.10 2.55 -8.29
C VAL A 138 11.49 2.56 -7.65
N GLY A 139 12.52 2.28 -8.44
CA GLY A 139 13.88 2.21 -7.93
C GLY A 139 14.92 1.87 -9.00
N ALA A 140 16.17 1.66 -8.57
CA ALA A 140 17.24 1.26 -9.45
C ALA A 140 16.94 -0.10 -10.11
N ASP A 141 17.30 -0.23 -11.38
CA ASP A 141 17.12 -1.44 -12.20
C ASP A 141 15.65 -1.84 -12.47
N LEU A 142 14.67 -0.96 -12.17
CA LEU A 142 13.26 -1.11 -12.50
C LEU A 142 12.84 -0.12 -13.59
N GLY A 143 11.92 -0.53 -14.46
CA GLY A 143 11.39 0.31 -15.53
C GLY A 143 10.29 1.27 -15.09
N CYS A 144 9.60 0.97 -13.99
CA CYS A 144 8.50 1.76 -13.50
C CYS A 144 8.94 3.10 -12.92
N THR A 145 8.13 4.13 -13.18
CA THR A 145 8.22 5.45 -12.55
C THR A 145 6.90 5.79 -11.87
N GLU A 146 6.86 6.87 -11.09
CA GLU A 146 5.62 7.31 -10.44
C GLU A 146 4.49 7.65 -11.44
N HIS A 147 4.81 7.88 -12.70
CA HIS A 147 3.85 8.22 -13.76
C HIS A 147 3.21 7.00 -14.45
N MET A 148 3.65 5.79 -14.12
CA MET A 148 3.29 4.57 -14.82
C MET A 148 2.42 3.66 -13.97
N VAL A 149 1.66 2.77 -14.66
CA VAL A 149 1.19 1.54 -14.03
C VAL A 149 2.28 0.48 -14.17
N SER A 150 2.62 -0.17 -13.09
CA SER A 150 3.49 -1.34 -13.09
C SER A 150 2.69 -2.61 -13.26
N ILE A 151 3.20 -3.54 -14.06
CA ILE A 151 2.71 -4.91 -14.23
C ILE A 151 3.83 -5.83 -13.77
N CYS A 152 3.67 -6.49 -12.64
CA CYS A 152 4.70 -7.36 -12.10
C CYS A 152 4.69 -8.71 -12.83
N ALA A 153 5.84 -9.10 -13.41
CA ALA A 153 6.00 -10.41 -14.05
C ALA A 153 6.47 -11.48 -13.06
N LYS A 154 7.18 -11.07 -12.00
CA LYS A 154 7.72 -11.95 -10.95
C LYS A 154 8.07 -11.14 -9.72
N ASP A 155 7.86 -11.72 -8.55
CA ASP A 155 8.35 -11.20 -7.27
C ASP A 155 9.13 -12.26 -6.48
N SER A 156 9.26 -12.12 -5.15
CA SER A 156 10.00 -13.05 -4.30
C SER A 156 9.36 -14.43 -4.21
N GLY A 157 8.02 -14.53 -4.32
CA GLY A 157 7.27 -15.78 -4.27
C GLY A 157 7.33 -16.57 -5.58
N GLY A 158 7.62 -15.91 -6.68
CA GLY A 158 7.73 -16.60 -7.97
C GLY A 158 7.16 -15.81 -9.14
N PRO A 159 7.04 -16.44 -10.32
CA PRO A 159 6.45 -15.83 -11.49
C PRO A 159 4.93 -15.72 -11.34
N TYR A 160 4.36 -14.59 -11.74
CA TYR A 160 2.93 -14.44 -11.93
C TYR A 160 2.43 -15.21 -13.15
N ASN A 161 1.11 -15.44 -13.22
CA ASN A 161 0.52 -16.19 -14.31
C ASN A 161 0.84 -15.54 -15.66
N TYR A 162 1.55 -16.27 -16.53
CA TYR A 162 2.07 -15.76 -17.80
C TYR A 162 0.98 -15.22 -18.73
N GLU A 163 -0.15 -15.92 -18.82
CA GLU A 163 -1.25 -15.50 -19.71
C GLU A 163 -1.91 -14.21 -19.18
N LEU A 164 -2.12 -14.11 -17.87
CA LEU A 164 -2.70 -12.93 -17.26
C LEU A 164 -1.78 -11.70 -17.41
N VAL A 165 -0.49 -11.84 -17.13
CA VAL A 165 0.51 -10.78 -17.37
C VAL A 165 0.53 -10.36 -18.83
N THR A 166 0.44 -11.32 -19.76
CA THR A 166 0.38 -11.05 -21.19
C THR A 166 -0.88 -10.27 -21.58
N VAL A 167 -2.04 -10.63 -21.03
CA VAL A 167 -3.30 -9.90 -21.27
C VAL A 167 -3.18 -8.46 -20.75
N LEU A 168 -2.73 -8.27 -19.52
CA LEU A 168 -2.57 -6.94 -18.93
C LEU A 168 -1.61 -6.05 -19.74
N SER A 169 -0.47 -6.61 -20.17
CA SER A 169 0.52 -5.85 -20.95
C SER A 169 -0.01 -5.48 -22.34
N ASN A 170 -0.74 -6.39 -22.99
CA ASN A 170 -1.36 -6.11 -24.30
C ASN A 170 -2.45 -5.06 -24.19
N LEU A 171 -3.26 -5.08 -23.13
CA LEU A 171 -4.24 -4.03 -22.86
C LEU A 171 -3.57 -2.67 -22.63
N ALA A 172 -2.57 -2.61 -21.77
CA ALA A 172 -1.83 -1.37 -21.52
C ALA A 172 -1.24 -0.79 -22.83
N LYS A 173 -0.64 -1.65 -23.67
CA LYS A 173 -0.10 -1.26 -24.96
C LYS A 173 -1.17 -0.78 -25.94
N SER A 174 -2.30 -1.48 -26.05
CA SER A 174 -3.37 -1.14 -27.01
C SER A 174 -4.06 0.17 -26.66
N GLU A 175 -4.14 0.49 -25.36
CA GLU A 175 -4.73 1.73 -24.85
C GLU A 175 -3.74 2.90 -24.76
N GLY A 176 -2.48 2.66 -25.14
CA GLY A 176 -1.43 3.69 -25.10
C GLY A 176 -1.12 4.18 -23.69
N LEU A 177 -1.26 3.31 -22.68
CA LEU A 177 -0.95 3.64 -21.29
C LEU A 177 0.57 3.72 -21.07
N ASP A 178 0.99 4.57 -20.18
CA ASP A 178 2.35 4.55 -19.67
C ASP A 178 2.47 3.40 -18.64
N TYR A 179 3.24 2.37 -19.00
CA TYR A 179 3.39 1.17 -18.18
C TYR A 179 4.81 0.62 -18.20
N ALA A 180 5.14 -0.16 -17.18
CA ALA A 180 6.34 -0.97 -17.14
C ALA A 180 5.99 -2.42 -16.80
N ILE A 181 6.82 -3.37 -17.26
CA ILE A 181 6.80 -4.76 -16.82
C ILE A 181 8.10 -5.00 -16.08
N ASP A 182 8.00 -5.35 -14.80
CA ASP A 182 9.16 -5.46 -13.92
C ASP A 182 9.21 -6.79 -13.17
N VAL A 183 10.38 -7.11 -12.65
CA VAL A 183 10.64 -8.21 -11.72
C VAL A 183 11.11 -7.61 -10.39
N TYR A 184 10.36 -7.85 -9.33
CA TYR A 184 10.68 -7.29 -8.01
C TYR A 184 11.54 -8.25 -7.20
N PRO A 185 12.73 -7.81 -6.72
CA PRO A 185 13.64 -8.70 -6.01
C PRO A 185 13.23 -9.02 -4.58
N HIS A 186 12.51 -8.10 -3.91
CA HIS A 186 12.11 -8.20 -2.49
C HIS A 186 10.69 -7.67 -2.35
N TYR A 187 9.72 -8.50 -2.67
CA TYR A 187 8.32 -8.10 -2.71
C TYR A 187 7.41 -9.31 -2.56
N GLY A 188 6.27 -9.13 -1.95
CA GLY A 188 5.17 -10.07 -1.91
C GLY A 188 3.86 -9.32 -1.95
N SER A 189 2.75 -9.99 -2.21
CA SER A 189 1.42 -9.41 -2.23
C SER A 189 0.34 -10.41 -1.78
N ASP A 190 -0.88 -9.96 -1.64
CA ASP A 190 -2.01 -10.79 -1.24
C ASP A 190 -2.22 -12.04 -2.09
N VAL A 191 -1.87 -12.01 -3.38
CA VAL A 191 -2.02 -13.19 -4.24
C VAL A 191 -1.09 -14.33 -3.85
N GLU A 192 0.10 -14.03 -3.32
CA GLU A 192 0.98 -15.06 -2.78
C GLU A 192 0.38 -15.72 -1.53
N ALA A 193 -0.16 -14.90 -0.62
CA ALA A 193 -0.85 -15.41 0.56
C ALA A 193 -2.03 -16.32 0.17
N THR A 194 -2.73 -15.97 -0.93
CA THR A 194 -3.81 -16.78 -1.49
C THR A 194 -3.31 -18.14 -1.98
N LEU A 195 -2.24 -18.16 -2.78
CA LEU A 195 -1.65 -19.42 -3.28
C LEU A 195 -1.12 -20.28 -2.12
N HIS A 196 -0.44 -19.70 -1.15
CA HIS A 196 0.04 -20.41 0.04
C HIS A 196 -1.10 -20.98 0.90
N SER A 197 -2.28 -20.37 0.85
CA SER A 197 -3.49 -20.85 1.54
C SER A 197 -4.18 -22.01 0.81
N GLY A 198 -3.65 -22.47 -0.33
CA GLY A 198 -4.10 -23.63 -1.06
C GLY A 198 -5.11 -23.34 -2.17
N TYR A 199 -5.29 -22.11 -2.58
CA TYR A 199 -6.10 -21.76 -3.74
C TYR A 199 -5.27 -21.91 -5.02
N ASP A 200 -5.80 -22.63 -6.01
CA ASP A 200 -5.21 -22.78 -7.34
C ASP A 200 -5.91 -21.85 -8.33
N ILE A 201 -5.51 -20.58 -8.35
CA ILE A 201 -6.11 -19.53 -9.17
C ILE A 201 -5.07 -18.82 -10.03
N ARG A 202 -5.49 -18.29 -11.17
CA ARG A 202 -4.64 -17.42 -11.98
C ARG A 202 -4.43 -16.08 -11.24
N HIS A 203 -3.21 -15.61 -11.17
CA HIS A 203 -2.85 -14.47 -10.35
C HIS A 203 -1.98 -13.47 -11.08
N GLY A 204 -2.17 -12.20 -10.77
CA GLY A 204 -1.43 -11.07 -11.29
C GLY A 204 -1.24 -9.99 -10.24
N LEU A 205 -0.36 -9.04 -10.54
CA LEU A 205 -0.10 -7.88 -9.71
C LEU A 205 0.08 -6.66 -10.61
N ILE A 206 -0.67 -5.61 -10.34
CA ILE A 206 -0.51 -4.29 -10.96
C ILE A 206 -0.59 -3.19 -9.91
N GLY A 207 -0.07 -2.02 -10.23
CA GLY A 207 -0.25 -0.85 -9.35
C GLY A 207 0.40 0.41 -9.86
N ALA A 208 -0.01 1.54 -9.31
CA ALA A 208 0.64 2.81 -9.58
C ALA A 208 2.06 2.82 -9.02
N GLY A 209 3.00 3.41 -9.76
CA GLY A 209 4.37 3.53 -9.28
C GLY A 209 4.45 4.34 -7.98
N VAL A 210 5.05 3.75 -6.94
CA VAL A 210 5.30 4.39 -5.64
C VAL A 210 6.78 4.34 -5.34
N TYR A 211 7.39 5.51 -5.10
CA TYR A 211 8.77 5.63 -4.67
C TYR A 211 8.86 5.66 -3.16
N ALA A 212 9.90 5.02 -2.62
CA ALA A 212 10.20 4.96 -1.19
C ALA A 212 9.10 4.29 -0.35
N SER A 213 8.51 3.16 -0.82
CA SER A 213 7.54 2.37 -0.05
C SER A 213 8.05 2.08 1.37
N HIS A 214 7.13 2.00 2.33
CA HIS A 214 7.37 1.87 3.77
C HIS A 214 8.08 3.08 4.44
N ASN A 215 8.16 4.24 3.72
CA ASN A 215 8.69 5.49 4.25
C ASN A 215 7.67 6.63 4.09
N TYR A 216 8.16 7.86 3.86
CA TYR A 216 7.34 8.95 3.36
C TYR A 216 7.34 8.89 1.84
N GLU A 217 6.31 8.32 1.30
CA GLU A 217 6.20 7.84 -0.06
C GLU A 217 5.82 8.94 -1.04
N ARG A 218 6.07 8.67 -2.33
CA ARG A 218 5.68 9.55 -3.42
C ARG A 218 5.17 8.74 -4.62
N SER A 219 4.08 9.23 -5.22
CA SER A 219 3.51 8.77 -6.48
C SER A 219 3.05 9.96 -7.32
N HIS A 220 2.41 9.73 -8.45
CA HIS A 220 1.86 10.77 -9.32
C HIS A 220 0.45 10.40 -9.81
N MET A 221 -0.37 11.42 -10.07
CA MET A 221 -1.73 11.24 -10.60
C MET A 221 -1.76 10.47 -11.93
N ASP A 222 -0.72 10.61 -12.77
CA ASP A 222 -0.63 9.84 -14.03
C ASP A 222 -0.56 8.34 -13.77
N GLY A 223 0.24 7.90 -12.77
CA GLY A 223 0.32 6.49 -12.38
C GLY A 223 -1.03 5.96 -11.87
N VAL A 224 -1.74 6.77 -11.08
CA VAL A 224 -3.11 6.46 -10.63
C VAL A 224 -4.05 6.31 -11.82
N GLU A 225 -4.01 7.25 -12.76
CA GLU A 225 -4.87 7.25 -13.95
C GLU A 225 -4.57 6.06 -14.87
N ASN A 226 -3.29 5.74 -15.11
CA ASN A 226 -2.89 4.59 -15.91
C ASN A 226 -3.34 3.27 -15.26
N THR A 227 -3.21 3.14 -13.94
CA THR A 227 -3.70 1.95 -13.21
C THR A 227 -5.22 1.83 -13.28
N TYR A 228 -5.94 2.92 -13.06
CA TYR A 228 -7.40 2.96 -13.17
C TYR A 228 -7.88 2.57 -14.57
N LYS A 229 -7.26 3.12 -15.63
CA LYS A 229 -7.57 2.79 -17.02
C LYS A 229 -7.31 1.32 -17.33
N LEU A 230 -6.19 0.77 -16.90
CA LEU A 230 -5.87 -0.65 -17.11
C LEU A 230 -6.91 -1.56 -16.45
N LEU A 231 -7.31 -1.25 -15.21
CA LEU A 231 -8.37 -1.99 -14.51
C LEU A 231 -9.70 -1.90 -15.26
N LYS A 232 -10.09 -0.70 -15.71
CA LYS A 232 -11.30 -0.50 -16.50
C LYS A 232 -11.32 -1.42 -17.71
N GLU A 233 -10.26 -1.36 -18.52
CA GLU A 233 -10.18 -2.15 -19.74
C GLU A 233 -10.21 -3.67 -19.46
N TYR A 234 -9.54 -4.09 -18.41
CA TYR A 234 -9.51 -5.49 -18.01
C TYR A 234 -10.87 -6.05 -17.57
N ILE A 235 -11.69 -5.26 -16.86
CA ILE A 235 -12.98 -5.73 -16.36
C ILE A 235 -14.14 -5.49 -17.31
N THR A 236 -13.95 -4.71 -18.39
CA THR A 236 -15.02 -4.37 -19.34
C THR A 236 -14.82 -4.99 -20.73
N LYS A 237 -13.60 -5.36 -21.13
CA LYS A 237 -13.26 -6.03 -22.39
C LYS A 237 -13.03 -7.53 -22.17
#